data_6eafa4316abc27b02793694886bdd751
#
_entry.id   6eafa4316abc27b02793694886bdd751
#
_cell.length_a   1.000
_cell.length_b   1.000
_cell.length_c   1.000
_cell.angle_alpha   90.00
_cell.angle_beta   90.00
_cell.angle_gamma   90.00
#
_symmetry.space_group_name_H-M   'P 1'
#
loop_
_entity.id
_entity.type
_entity.pdbx_description
1 polymer ?
#
loop_
_entity_poly.entity_id
_entity_poly.type
_entity_poly.pdbx_seq_one_letter_code
_entity_poly.pdbx_strand_id
1 'polypeptide(L)'
;KILKFLIQVIGWGLVFGFPLFFTWKEGNPMTWVKFLGYVGVPIAFITVFYANYFIFIDRLLFRKRLLVFIIVNLFLFVLLSLCLHGWQEYYFIHFVNEGPRHSRPFPPRSVFIIRDGVMMALVSALSVAIRMTENWYILEQEKKELENARSEAELQNLKSQLNPHFLFNTLNNIYSLI
;
A
#
# COMPACT_ATOMS: atom_id res chain seq x y z
N LYS A 1 -9.56 2.79 -11.41
CA LYS A 1 -9.44 3.74 -10.27
C LYS A 1 -10.46 3.41 -9.17
N ILE A 2 -11.73 3.21 -9.51
CA ILE A 2 -12.83 2.90 -8.55
C ILE A 2 -12.55 1.62 -7.74
N LEU A 3 -12.10 0.54 -8.39
CA LEU A 3 -11.80 -0.73 -7.72
C LEU A 3 -10.71 -0.57 -6.65
N LYS A 4 -9.63 0.18 -6.94
CA LYS A 4 -8.55 0.44 -5.96
C LYS A 4 -9.09 1.21 -4.75
N PHE A 5 -9.92 2.21 -4.99
CA PHE A 5 -10.57 2.97 -3.91
C PHE A 5 -11.48 2.09 -3.06
N LEU A 6 -12.31 1.24 -3.67
CA LEU A 6 -13.18 0.32 -2.94
C LEU A 6 -12.40 -0.67 -2.08
N ILE A 7 -11.30 -1.24 -2.60
CA ILE A 7 -10.43 -2.15 -1.82
C ILE A 7 -9.85 -1.43 -0.59
N GLN A 8 -9.41 -0.19 -0.74
CA GLN A 8 -8.90 0.59 0.39
C GLN A 8 -9.99 0.90 1.42
N VAL A 9 -11.18 1.33 0.97
CA VAL A 9 -12.31 1.60 1.87
C VAL A 9 -12.73 0.34 2.63
N ILE A 10 -12.82 -0.81 1.95
CA ILE A 10 -13.15 -2.09 2.60
C ILE A 10 -12.04 -2.48 3.59
N GLY A 11 -10.76 -2.38 3.19
CA GLY A 11 -9.63 -2.72 4.04
C GLY A 11 -9.59 -1.88 5.33
N TRP A 12 -9.71 -0.56 5.21
CA TRP A 12 -9.77 0.32 6.38
C TRP A 12 -11.06 0.15 7.17
N GLY A 13 -12.20 -0.08 6.50
CA GLY A 13 -13.48 -0.39 7.15
C GLY A 13 -13.38 -1.64 8.03
N LEU A 14 -12.67 -2.68 7.60
CA LEU A 14 -12.38 -3.86 8.42
C LEU A 14 -11.48 -3.54 9.61
N VAL A 15 -10.41 -2.78 9.41
CA VAL A 15 -9.47 -2.40 10.49
C VAL A 15 -10.17 -1.60 11.58
N PHE A 16 -11.05 -0.65 11.22
CA PHE A 16 -11.83 0.12 12.18
C PHE A 16 -13.04 -0.63 12.75
N GLY A 17 -13.67 -1.48 11.93
CA GLY A 17 -14.90 -2.17 12.28
C GLY A 17 -14.68 -3.45 13.12
N PHE A 18 -13.54 -4.11 12.95
CA PHE A 18 -13.24 -5.37 13.63
C PHE A 18 -13.36 -5.30 15.17
N PRO A 19 -12.81 -4.29 15.86
CA PRO A 19 -13.00 -4.17 17.30
C PRO A 19 -14.42 -3.81 17.72
N LEU A 20 -15.18 -3.09 16.88
CA LEU A 20 -16.59 -2.81 17.13
C LEU A 20 -17.40 -4.11 17.19
N PHE A 21 -17.10 -5.05 16.29
CA PHE A 21 -17.75 -6.35 16.26
C PHE A 21 -17.49 -7.18 17.52
N PHE A 22 -16.25 -7.19 18.03
CA PHE A 22 -15.92 -7.95 19.25
C PHE A 22 -16.55 -7.36 20.50
N THR A 23 -16.55 -6.04 20.66
CA THR A 23 -17.19 -5.38 21.81
C THR A 23 -18.71 -5.59 21.81
N TRP A 24 -19.34 -5.68 20.65
CA TRP A 24 -20.77 -5.98 20.55
C TRP A 24 -21.08 -7.42 20.96
N LYS A 25 -20.26 -8.37 20.55
CA LYS A 25 -20.43 -9.80 20.90
C LYS A 25 -20.33 -10.06 22.40
N GLU A 26 -19.54 -9.29 23.12
CA GLU A 26 -19.40 -9.37 24.58
C GLU A 26 -20.55 -8.73 25.35
N GLY A 27 -21.60 -8.24 24.67
CA GLY A 27 -22.74 -7.58 25.32
C GLY A 27 -22.43 -6.21 25.94
N ASN A 28 -21.26 -5.64 25.60
CA ASN A 28 -20.76 -4.38 26.14
C ASN A 28 -20.69 -3.32 25.03
N PRO A 29 -21.75 -2.48 24.85
CA PRO A 29 -21.83 -1.60 23.71
C PRO A 29 -20.64 -0.62 23.66
N MET A 30 -20.18 -0.33 22.44
CA MET A 30 -19.13 0.66 22.21
C MET A 30 -19.65 2.05 22.56
N THR A 31 -19.13 2.64 23.62
CA THR A 31 -19.36 4.05 23.96
C THR A 31 -18.36 4.95 23.22
N TRP A 32 -18.71 6.22 23.06
CA TRP A 32 -17.78 7.20 22.48
C TRP A 32 -16.45 7.26 23.22
N VAL A 33 -16.48 7.10 24.51
CA VAL A 33 -15.28 7.07 25.37
C VAL A 33 -14.39 5.88 25.00
N LYS A 34 -14.92 4.68 24.88
CA LYS A 34 -14.16 3.48 24.47
C LYS A 34 -13.61 3.62 23.06
N PHE A 35 -14.38 4.21 22.15
CA PHE A 35 -13.95 4.47 20.78
C PHE A 35 -12.73 5.40 20.74
N LEU A 36 -12.73 6.48 21.53
CA LEU A 36 -11.59 7.39 21.66
C LEU A 36 -10.31 6.69 22.15
N GLY A 37 -10.44 5.75 23.09
CA GLY A 37 -9.29 4.97 23.56
C GLY A 37 -8.71 4.05 22.48
N TYR A 38 -9.56 3.57 21.55
CA TYR A 38 -9.18 2.63 20.52
C TYR A 38 -8.66 3.30 19.23
N VAL A 39 -9.24 4.44 18.82
CA VAL A 39 -9.05 5.05 17.49
C VAL A 39 -7.61 5.43 17.15
N GLY A 40 -6.76 5.63 18.16
CA GLY A 40 -5.36 5.98 17.95
C GLY A 40 -4.57 4.94 17.16
N VAL A 41 -4.82 3.66 17.41
CA VAL A 41 -4.09 2.54 16.73
C VAL A 41 -4.38 2.50 15.23
N PRO A 42 -5.64 2.47 14.76
CA PRO A 42 -5.94 2.56 13.33
C PRO A 42 -5.39 3.82 12.66
N ILE A 43 -5.44 4.97 13.34
CA ILE A 43 -4.85 6.22 12.79
C ILE A 43 -3.34 6.08 12.58
N ALA A 44 -2.62 5.47 13.53
CA ALA A 44 -1.19 5.21 13.37
C ALA A 44 -0.91 4.29 12.18
N PHE A 45 -1.70 3.22 11.98
CA PHE A 45 -1.56 2.31 10.84
C PHE A 45 -1.83 3.00 9.50
N ILE A 46 -2.87 3.84 9.43
CA ILE A 46 -3.16 4.67 8.25
C ILE A 46 -1.97 5.59 7.96
N THR A 47 -1.43 6.23 8.98
CA THR A 47 -0.29 7.14 8.82
C THR A 47 0.94 6.41 8.28
N VAL A 48 1.29 5.24 8.85
CA VAL A 48 2.39 4.40 8.35
C VAL A 48 2.15 3.96 6.91
N PHE A 49 0.95 3.48 6.61
CA PHE A 49 0.61 3.00 5.27
C PHE A 49 0.76 4.10 4.22
N TYR A 50 0.12 5.25 4.42
CA TYR A 50 0.12 6.31 3.42
C TYR A 50 1.44 7.09 3.36
N ALA A 51 2.17 7.23 4.47
CA ALA A 51 3.53 7.80 4.44
C ALA A 51 4.47 6.93 3.59
N ASN A 52 4.40 5.60 3.74
CA ASN A 52 5.15 4.69 2.89
C ASN A 52 4.67 4.74 1.44
N TYR A 53 3.37 4.56 1.21
CA TYR A 53 2.78 4.43 -0.11
C TYR A 53 3.02 5.65 -1.01
N PHE A 54 2.89 6.88 -0.49
CA PHE A 54 3.00 8.12 -1.28
C PHE A 54 4.38 8.78 -1.24
N ILE A 55 5.18 8.53 -0.18
CA ILE A 55 6.40 9.32 0.03
C ILE A 55 7.64 8.43 0.06
N PHE A 56 7.72 7.48 0.99
CA PHE A 56 8.97 6.80 1.29
C PHE A 56 9.37 5.80 0.21
N ILE A 57 8.43 5.07 -0.36
CA ILE A 57 8.71 4.08 -1.41
C ILE A 57 9.24 4.77 -2.65
N ASP A 58 8.56 5.81 -3.14
CA ASP A 58 8.95 6.50 -4.37
C ASP A 58 10.26 7.29 -4.21
N ARG A 59 10.47 7.92 -3.04
CA ARG A 59 11.65 8.77 -2.81
C ARG A 59 12.88 8.04 -2.34
N LEU A 60 12.72 6.91 -1.67
CA LEU A 60 13.82 6.19 -1.03
C LEU A 60 14.03 4.80 -1.63
N LEU A 61 12.99 3.96 -1.65
CA LEU A 61 13.11 2.57 -2.07
C LEU A 61 13.41 2.45 -3.58
N PHE A 62 12.63 3.12 -4.43
CA PHE A 62 12.86 3.12 -5.88
C PHE A 62 14.15 3.85 -6.29
N ARG A 63 14.68 4.71 -5.43
CA ARG A 63 16.00 5.34 -5.61
C ARG A 63 17.15 4.52 -5.04
N LYS A 64 16.92 3.24 -4.70
CA LYS A 64 17.92 2.31 -4.16
C LYS A 64 18.54 2.75 -2.82
N ARG A 65 17.86 3.59 -2.04
CA ARG A 65 18.33 4.07 -0.72
C ARG A 65 17.69 3.27 0.41
N LEU A 66 17.90 1.94 0.39
CA LEU A 66 17.25 1.01 1.32
C LEU A 66 17.55 1.33 2.80
N LEU A 67 18.81 1.63 3.14
CA LEU A 67 19.19 1.96 4.53
C LEU A 67 18.43 3.19 5.05
N VAL A 68 18.32 4.24 4.23
CA VAL A 68 17.56 5.46 4.59
C VAL A 68 16.08 5.14 4.76
N PHE A 69 15.51 4.30 3.90
CA PHE A 69 14.13 3.84 4.01
C PHE A 69 13.88 3.13 5.35
N ILE A 70 14.76 2.22 5.77
CA ILE A 70 14.65 1.50 7.04
C ILE A 70 14.75 2.46 8.22
N ILE A 71 15.73 3.36 8.23
CA ILE A 71 15.95 4.33 9.32
C ILE A 71 14.74 5.26 9.48
N VAL A 72 14.21 5.78 8.37
CA VAL A 72 13.04 6.68 8.40
C VAL A 72 11.79 5.94 8.89
N ASN A 73 11.58 4.69 8.50
CA ASN A 73 10.48 3.89 9.03
C ASN A 73 10.64 3.59 10.52
N LEU A 74 11.83 3.21 10.97
CA LEU A 74 12.09 2.99 12.41
C LEU A 74 11.83 4.26 13.22
N PHE A 75 12.28 5.42 12.72
CA PHE A 75 11.99 6.70 13.37
C PHE A 75 10.48 6.98 13.43
N LEU A 76 9.76 6.75 12.33
CA LEU A 76 8.30 6.92 12.29
C LEU A 76 7.59 5.98 13.28
N PHE A 77 8.02 4.71 13.39
CA PHE A 77 7.43 3.75 14.33
C PHE A 77 7.64 4.17 15.78
N VAL A 78 8.85 4.60 16.11
CA VAL A 78 9.15 5.10 17.47
C VAL A 78 8.30 6.34 17.78
N LEU A 79 8.23 7.29 16.86
CA LEU A 79 7.44 8.50 17.05
C LEU A 79 5.95 8.19 17.27
N LEU A 80 5.35 7.36 16.42
CA LEU A 80 3.95 6.97 16.53
C LEU A 80 3.69 6.14 17.78
N SER A 81 4.61 5.24 18.16
CA SER A 81 4.50 4.47 19.40
C SER A 81 4.49 5.39 20.62
N LEU A 82 5.35 6.39 20.69
CA LEU A 82 5.36 7.38 21.76
C LEU A 82 4.05 8.19 21.80
N CYS A 83 3.54 8.62 20.66
CA CYS A 83 2.26 9.31 20.55
C CYS A 83 1.10 8.44 21.01
N LEU A 84 1.06 7.15 20.62
CA LEU A 84 0.04 6.20 21.06
C LEU A 84 0.06 5.97 22.57
N HIS A 85 1.25 5.80 23.14
CA HIS A 85 1.38 5.60 24.58
C HIS A 85 0.99 6.87 25.37
N GLY A 86 1.41 8.04 24.90
CA GLY A 86 0.98 9.31 25.49
C GLY A 86 -0.54 9.51 25.42
N TRP A 87 -1.14 9.16 24.28
CA TRP A 87 -2.60 9.20 24.12
C TRP A 87 -3.30 8.23 25.07
N GLN A 88 -2.83 6.98 25.18
CA GLN A 88 -3.41 5.98 26.06
C GLN A 88 -3.32 6.41 27.54
N GLU A 89 -2.18 6.95 27.98
CA GLU A 89 -2.01 7.45 29.35
C GLU A 89 -2.95 8.61 29.63
N TYR A 90 -3.03 9.59 28.70
CA TYR A 90 -3.98 10.70 28.81
C TYR A 90 -5.44 10.22 28.88
N TYR A 91 -5.80 9.26 28.01
CA TYR A 91 -7.13 8.66 27.97
C TYR A 91 -7.50 7.98 29.29
N PHE A 92 -6.60 7.16 29.85
CA PHE A 92 -6.85 6.49 31.13
C PHE A 92 -7.02 7.45 32.29
N ILE A 93 -6.25 8.53 32.34
CA ILE A 93 -6.31 9.52 33.41
C ILE A 93 -7.64 10.31 33.38
N HIS A 94 -8.13 10.68 32.18
CA HIS A 94 -9.24 11.64 32.08
C HIS A 94 -10.60 11.01 31.81
N PHE A 95 -10.63 9.81 31.22
CA PHE A 95 -11.89 9.20 30.76
C PHE A 95 -12.24 7.88 31.44
N VAL A 96 -11.27 7.21 32.06
CA VAL A 96 -11.51 5.93 32.73
C VAL A 96 -11.47 6.15 34.25
N ASN A 97 -12.65 6.40 34.81
CA ASN A 97 -12.83 6.38 36.28
C ASN A 97 -12.83 4.92 36.75
N GLU A 98 -11.68 4.29 36.85
CA GLU A 98 -11.60 2.98 37.47
C GLU A 98 -11.52 3.13 39.00
N GLY A 99 -12.50 2.50 39.70
CA GLY A 99 -12.37 2.11 41.08
C GLY A 99 -11.13 1.24 41.31
N PRO A 100 -10.85 0.75 42.54
CA PRO A 100 -9.57 0.13 42.89
C PRO A 100 -9.20 -0.94 41.87
N ARG A 101 -8.06 -0.74 41.23
CA ARG A 101 -7.49 -1.59 40.16
C ARG A 101 -7.51 -3.04 40.64
N HIS A 102 -8.38 -3.86 40.08
CA HIS A 102 -8.33 -5.29 40.29
C HIS A 102 -6.94 -5.80 39.92
N SER A 103 -6.33 -6.52 40.82
CA SER A 103 -4.96 -7.01 40.88
C SER A 103 -4.57 -8.01 39.76
N ARG A 104 -4.94 -7.74 38.52
CA ARG A 104 -4.37 -8.47 37.39
C ARG A 104 -3.05 -7.79 36.97
N PRO A 105 -1.93 -8.51 36.98
CA PRO A 105 -0.69 -7.94 36.51
C PRO A 105 -0.85 -7.52 35.03
N PHE A 106 -0.84 -6.20 34.78
CA PHE A 106 -0.79 -5.68 33.41
C PHE A 106 0.53 -6.13 32.78
N PRO A 107 0.51 -6.54 31.50
CA PRO A 107 1.75 -6.82 30.77
C PRO A 107 2.65 -5.58 30.82
N PRO A 108 3.98 -5.77 30.92
CA PRO A 108 4.92 -4.65 30.92
C PRO A 108 4.74 -3.79 29.66
N ARG A 109 4.93 -2.48 29.79
CA ARG A 109 4.80 -1.51 28.67
C ARG A 109 5.59 -1.93 27.42
N SER A 110 6.71 -2.58 27.60
CA SER A 110 7.54 -3.11 26.50
C SER A 110 6.80 -4.08 25.58
N VAL A 111 5.88 -4.89 26.10
CA VAL A 111 5.09 -5.83 25.29
C VAL A 111 4.18 -5.08 24.32
N PHE A 112 3.55 -4.00 24.76
CA PHE A 112 2.70 -3.18 23.89
C PHE A 112 3.51 -2.44 22.82
N ILE A 113 4.68 -1.90 23.19
CA ILE A 113 5.59 -1.22 22.25
C ILE A 113 6.08 -2.19 21.17
N ILE A 114 6.49 -3.39 21.56
CA ILE A 114 6.95 -4.42 20.60
C ILE A 114 5.79 -4.84 19.68
N ARG A 115 4.61 -5.11 20.24
CA ARG A 115 3.43 -5.45 19.45
C ARG A 115 3.10 -4.38 18.41
N ASP A 116 3.03 -3.13 18.84
CA ASP A 116 2.67 -2.01 17.95
C ASP A 116 3.75 -1.80 16.88
N GLY A 117 5.03 -1.93 17.23
CA GLY A 117 6.14 -1.89 16.30
C GLY A 117 6.09 -3.00 15.24
N VAL A 118 5.79 -4.24 15.66
CA VAL A 118 5.62 -5.38 14.73
C VAL A 118 4.43 -5.14 13.79
N MET A 119 3.30 -4.66 14.32
CA MET A 119 2.13 -4.35 13.49
C MET A 119 2.39 -3.21 12.50
N MET A 120 3.08 -2.16 12.91
CA MET A 120 3.50 -1.07 12.01
C MET A 120 4.46 -1.57 10.92
N ALA A 121 5.37 -2.49 11.25
CA ALA A 121 6.27 -3.10 10.27
C ALA A 121 5.49 -3.95 9.25
N LEU A 122 4.47 -4.71 9.68
CA LEU A 122 3.60 -5.47 8.78
C LEU A 122 2.80 -4.54 7.86
N VAL A 123 2.25 -3.44 8.37
CA VAL A 123 1.54 -2.43 7.57
C VAL A 123 2.49 -1.76 6.56
N SER A 124 3.72 -1.45 6.97
CA SER A 124 4.75 -0.93 6.07
C SER A 124 5.10 -1.95 4.96
N ALA A 125 5.30 -3.21 5.31
CA ALA A 125 5.56 -4.28 4.35
C ALA A 125 4.39 -4.46 3.36
N LEU A 126 3.16 -4.37 3.84
CA LEU A 126 1.96 -4.41 2.98
C LEU A 126 1.92 -3.23 1.99
N SER A 127 2.22 -2.02 2.45
CA SER A 127 2.28 -0.84 1.58
C SER A 127 3.37 -0.99 0.50
N VAL A 128 4.54 -1.54 0.87
CA VAL A 128 5.62 -1.85 -0.08
C VAL A 128 5.16 -2.89 -1.10
N ALA A 129 4.56 -3.99 -0.66
CA ALA A 129 4.07 -5.05 -1.55
C ALA A 129 3.07 -4.51 -2.58
N ILE A 130 2.08 -3.73 -2.13
CA ILE A 130 1.09 -3.12 -3.03
C ILE A 130 1.76 -2.18 -4.04
N ARG A 131 2.64 -1.29 -3.58
CA ARG A 131 3.30 -0.31 -4.44
C ARG A 131 4.26 -0.95 -5.45
N MET A 132 4.99 -2.00 -5.03
CA MET A 132 5.86 -2.77 -5.91
C MET A 132 5.06 -3.51 -6.99
N THR A 133 3.95 -4.12 -6.62
CA THR A 133 3.04 -4.79 -7.57
C THR A 133 2.47 -3.81 -8.60
N GLU A 134 2.05 -2.62 -8.16
CA GLU A 134 1.56 -1.58 -9.08
C GLU A 134 2.66 -1.11 -10.05
N ASN A 135 3.85 -0.87 -9.54
CA ASN A 135 4.98 -0.46 -10.37
C ASN A 135 5.39 -1.55 -11.38
N TRP A 136 5.41 -2.81 -10.93
CA TRP A 136 5.70 -3.95 -11.81
C TRP A 136 4.67 -4.06 -12.94
N TYR A 137 3.40 -3.87 -12.63
CA TYR A 137 2.33 -3.91 -13.63
C TYR A 137 2.46 -2.79 -14.67
N ILE A 138 2.83 -1.58 -14.26
CA ILE A 138 3.07 -0.44 -15.18
C ILE A 138 4.25 -0.76 -16.10
N LEU A 139 5.37 -1.22 -15.55
CA LEU A 139 6.56 -1.57 -16.34
C LEU A 139 6.28 -2.71 -17.34
N GLU A 140 5.46 -3.68 -16.97
CA GLU A 140 5.07 -4.78 -17.87
C GLU A 140 4.21 -4.28 -19.03
N GLN A 141 3.32 -3.32 -18.77
CA GLN A 141 2.53 -2.69 -19.83
C GLN A 141 3.41 -1.87 -20.79
N GLU A 142 4.29 -1.04 -20.25
CA GLU A 142 5.24 -0.26 -21.06
C GLU A 142 6.12 -1.16 -21.93
N LYS A 143 6.59 -2.28 -21.38
CA LYS A 143 7.37 -3.26 -22.12
C LYS A 143 6.57 -3.87 -23.28
N LYS A 144 5.31 -4.25 -23.07
CA LYS A 144 4.44 -4.78 -24.12
C LYS A 144 4.18 -3.76 -25.24
N GLU A 145 3.93 -2.51 -24.87
CA GLU A 145 3.74 -1.43 -25.83
C GLU A 145 5.01 -1.21 -26.70
N LEU A 146 6.18 -1.26 -26.06
CA LEU A 146 7.46 -1.12 -26.78
C LEU A 146 7.70 -2.31 -27.73
N GLU A 147 7.42 -3.56 -27.30
CA GLU A 147 7.53 -4.76 -28.13
C GLU A 147 6.58 -4.70 -29.34
N ASN A 148 5.33 -4.25 -29.15
CA ASN A 148 4.38 -4.06 -30.23
C ASN A 148 4.84 -3.00 -31.23
N ALA A 149 5.27 -1.84 -30.75
CA ALA A 149 5.79 -0.76 -31.61
C ALA A 149 7.02 -1.21 -32.41
N ARG A 150 7.92 -1.98 -31.79
CA ARG A 150 9.07 -2.57 -32.47
C ARG A 150 8.64 -3.54 -33.57
N SER A 151 7.70 -4.44 -33.27
CA SER A 151 7.18 -5.42 -34.23
C SER A 151 6.50 -4.74 -35.43
N GLU A 152 5.73 -3.68 -35.21
CA GLU A 152 5.11 -2.87 -36.25
C GLU A 152 6.17 -2.19 -37.10
N ALA A 153 7.21 -1.60 -36.52
CA ALA A 153 8.30 -0.99 -37.24
C ALA A 153 9.09 -1.99 -38.11
N GLU A 154 9.33 -3.21 -37.56
CA GLU A 154 9.97 -4.30 -38.33
C GLU A 154 9.11 -4.74 -39.50
N LEU A 155 7.79 -4.89 -39.31
CA LEU A 155 6.85 -5.20 -40.41
C LEU A 155 6.80 -4.12 -41.45
N GLN A 156 6.83 -2.84 -41.08
CA GLN A 156 6.83 -1.72 -41.99
C GLN A 156 8.16 -1.68 -42.80
N ASN A 157 9.28 -1.97 -42.16
CA ASN A 157 10.57 -2.07 -42.80
C ASN A 157 10.60 -3.22 -43.83
N LEU A 158 10.13 -4.40 -43.48
CA LEU A 158 10.00 -5.53 -44.38
C LEU A 158 9.08 -5.22 -45.58
N LYS A 159 7.94 -4.58 -45.33
CA LYS A 159 7.04 -4.13 -46.42
C LYS A 159 7.70 -3.12 -47.34
N SER A 160 8.53 -2.22 -46.83
CA SER A 160 9.25 -1.24 -47.64
C SER A 160 10.37 -1.86 -48.51
N GLN A 161 10.94 -2.97 -48.03
CA GLN A 161 11.93 -3.74 -48.82
C GLN A 161 11.30 -4.47 -50.04
N LEU A 162 10.01 -4.81 -49.92
CA LEU A 162 9.22 -5.29 -51.05
C LEU A 162 8.85 -4.06 -51.88
N ASN A 163 9.67 -3.66 -52.85
CA ASN A 163 9.39 -2.52 -53.71
C ASN A 163 8.02 -2.71 -54.42
N PRO A 164 6.92 -2.05 -53.94
CA PRO A 164 5.57 -2.28 -54.48
C PRO A 164 5.49 -1.95 -55.97
N HIS A 165 6.22 -0.95 -56.40
CA HIS A 165 6.25 -0.53 -57.76
C HIS A 165 6.91 -1.57 -58.68
N PHE A 166 7.95 -2.24 -58.22
CA PHE A 166 8.56 -3.34 -58.96
C PHE A 166 7.59 -4.53 -59.08
N LEU A 167 6.91 -4.90 -58.04
CA LEU A 167 5.91 -5.97 -58.04
C LEU A 167 4.75 -5.66 -59.00
N PHE A 168 4.19 -4.45 -58.95
CA PHE A 168 3.13 -4.04 -59.86
C PHE A 168 3.59 -3.99 -61.32
N ASN A 169 4.78 -3.51 -61.62
CA ASN A 169 5.33 -3.48 -62.96
C ASN A 169 5.60 -4.90 -63.49
N THR A 170 6.10 -5.79 -62.67
CA THR A 170 6.34 -7.20 -63.03
C THR A 170 5.04 -7.92 -63.33
N LEU A 171 4.01 -7.75 -62.48
CA LEU A 171 2.67 -8.31 -62.69
C LEU A 171 2.00 -7.76 -63.97
N ASN A 172 2.09 -6.46 -64.22
CA ASN A 172 1.55 -5.87 -65.43
C ASN A 172 2.27 -6.39 -66.69
N ASN A 173 3.60 -6.57 -66.66
CA ASN A 173 4.33 -7.13 -67.76
C ASN A 173 3.94 -8.61 -68.03
N ILE A 174 3.71 -9.40 -67.03
CA ILE A 174 3.24 -10.79 -67.20
C ILE A 174 1.82 -10.80 -67.74
N TYR A 175 0.93 -9.94 -67.27
CA TYR A 175 -0.45 -9.85 -67.76
C TYR A 175 -0.55 -9.38 -69.20
N SER A 176 0.40 -8.58 -69.69
CA SER A 176 0.44 -8.12 -71.10
C SER A 176 0.99 -9.16 -72.09
N LEU A 177 1.51 -10.28 -71.55
CA LEU A 177 2.07 -11.40 -72.36
C LEU A 177 1.07 -12.54 -72.58
N ILE A 178 -0.06 -12.50 -71.92
CA ILE A 178 -1.19 -13.45 -72.03
C ILE A 178 -2.29 -12.82 -72.89
#